data_0293fd3c6c963d3faa463ef3ea17c6a4
#
_entry.id   0293fd3c6c963d3faa463ef3ea17c6a4
#
_cell.length_a   1.000
_cell.length_b   1.000
_cell.length_c   1.000
_cell.angle_alpha   90.00
_cell.angle_beta   90.00
_cell.angle_gamma   90.00
#
_symmetry.space_group_name_H-M   'P 1'
#
loop_
_entity.id
_entity.type
_entity.pdbx_description
1 polymer ?
#
loop_
_entity_poly.entity_id
_entity_poly.type
_entity_poly.pdbx_seq_one_letter_code
_entity_poly.pdbx_strand_id
1 'polypeptide(L)'
;YSGAEVTEPAQWPLNLGSARDWAFEGQADPRLNGRRLPLSMGKGLGGGSSINVMVWSRGHRCDWEHFAAESGDPAWGYASVLDYYRRIENWQGSPDATRRGSGGPVHVEQPATPQPLAWATLEAASDLGIPRFDSPNGEMMEGAGGIAVTDLRIKQGKRESVYDAYVRPRLHCPNLTVLTGALVTRVLLVGTRAVGVEVLIAGERRRFHAAAEVVLSMGAVQSPKVLMQSGIGPADELRKHGIAPVVHLPGVGENLQDHLAFGCTWEYRQPQAVAGSGWETT
;
A
#
# COMPACT_ATOMS: atom_id res chain seq x y z
N TYR A 1 -11.84 13.06 5.29
CA TYR A 1 -10.41 12.76 5.10
C TYR A 1 -9.60 14.00 4.71
N SER A 2 -9.86 15.11 5.39
CA SER A 2 -9.17 16.39 5.19
C SER A 2 -8.53 16.94 6.47
N GLY A 3 -8.48 16.15 7.54
CA GLY A 3 -7.84 16.53 8.79
C GLY A 3 -6.31 16.63 8.64
N ALA A 4 -5.68 17.46 9.46
CA ALA A 4 -4.24 17.64 9.47
C ALA A 4 -3.48 16.32 9.69
N GLU A 5 -4.04 15.41 10.48
CA GLU A 5 -3.46 14.07 10.74
C GLU A 5 -3.29 13.23 9.48
N VAL A 6 -4.13 13.48 8.45
CA VAL A 6 -4.02 12.81 7.15
C VAL A 6 -3.15 13.61 6.20
N THR A 7 -3.35 14.93 6.12
CA THR A 7 -2.72 15.77 5.09
C THR A 7 -1.31 16.21 5.42
N GLU A 8 -1.00 16.42 6.70
CA GLU A 8 0.34 16.84 7.14
C GLU A 8 1.26 15.63 7.25
N PRO A 9 2.35 15.56 6.48
CA PRO A 9 3.25 14.43 6.48
C PRO A 9 3.73 14.02 7.88
N ALA A 10 4.18 14.97 8.70
CA ALA A 10 4.69 14.71 10.04
C ALA A 10 3.67 14.09 11.02
N GLN A 11 2.38 14.19 10.71
CA GLN A 11 1.31 13.70 11.59
C GLN A 11 0.85 12.26 11.26
N TRP A 12 1.49 11.59 10.30
CA TRP A 12 1.08 10.24 9.90
C TRP A 12 0.97 9.24 11.07
N PRO A 13 1.85 9.27 12.11
CA PRO A 13 1.75 8.30 13.19
C PRO A 13 0.45 8.41 13.99
N LEU A 14 -0.18 9.60 14.01
CA LEU A 14 -1.45 9.83 14.71
C LEU A 14 -2.64 9.08 14.07
N ASN A 15 -2.46 8.53 12.87
CA ASN A 15 -3.49 7.74 12.22
C ASN A 15 -3.49 6.27 12.71
N LEU A 16 -2.33 5.77 13.19
CA LEU A 16 -2.21 4.38 13.63
C LEU A 16 -2.99 4.17 14.93
N GLY A 17 -3.83 3.14 14.97
CA GLY A 17 -4.74 2.86 16.08
C GLY A 17 -5.89 3.86 16.25
N SER A 18 -6.03 4.85 15.36
CA SER A 18 -7.13 5.82 15.38
C SER A 18 -8.40 5.27 14.71
N ALA A 19 -9.47 6.08 14.67
CA ALA A 19 -10.68 5.75 13.92
C ALA A 19 -10.46 5.58 12.39
N ARG A 20 -9.27 5.97 11.88
CA ARG A 20 -8.85 5.83 10.49
C ARG A 20 -8.09 4.54 10.22
N ASP A 21 -7.88 3.73 11.23
CA ASP A 21 -7.22 2.43 11.17
C ASP A 21 -8.23 1.32 11.47
N TRP A 22 -8.17 0.23 10.73
CA TRP A 22 -8.91 -0.98 11.08
C TRP A 22 -8.37 -1.64 12.35
N ALA A 23 -7.12 -1.33 12.71
CA ALA A 23 -6.43 -1.81 13.90
C ALA A 23 -6.55 -3.34 14.07
N PHE A 24 -6.29 -4.09 12.99
CA PHE A 24 -6.27 -5.54 13.08
C PHE A 24 -5.14 -6.00 13.98
N GLU A 25 -5.34 -7.14 14.62
CA GLU A 25 -4.33 -7.79 15.44
C GLU A 25 -4.24 -9.26 15.04
N GLY A 26 -3.03 -9.73 14.85
CA GLY A 26 -2.74 -11.15 14.62
C GLY A 26 -3.04 -11.99 15.85
N GLN A 27 -3.26 -13.28 15.66
CA GLN A 27 -3.32 -14.20 16.81
C GLN A 27 -1.95 -14.34 17.46
N ALA A 28 -1.96 -14.71 18.76
CA ALA A 28 -0.71 -15.00 19.46
C ALA A 28 0.02 -16.17 18.76
N ASP A 29 1.29 -15.95 18.39
CA ASP A 29 2.09 -16.96 17.71
C ASP A 29 3.25 -17.42 18.62
N PRO A 30 3.34 -18.71 18.93
CA PRO A 30 4.44 -19.27 19.73
C PRO A 30 5.84 -18.97 19.14
N ARG A 31 5.96 -18.89 17.81
CA ARG A 31 7.21 -18.54 17.12
C ARG A 31 7.65 -17.08 17.36
N LEU A 32 6.72 -16.25 17.82
CA LEU A 32 6.95 -14.85 18.19
C LEU A 32 6.90 -14.65 19.71
N ASN A 33 7.22 -15.67 20.50
CA ASN A 33 7.14 -15.66 21.97
C ASN A 33 5.73 -15.29 22.47
N GLY A 34 4.69 -15.76 21.81
CA GLY A 34 3.30 -15.50 22.17
C GLY A 34 2.81 -14.07 21.86
N ARG A 35 3.61 -13.26 21.15
CA ARG A 35 3.20 -11.90 20.79
C ARG A 35 2.11 -11.91 19.73
N ARG A 36 1.27 -10.88 19.81
CA ARG A 36 0.32 -10.50 18.77
C ARG A 36 0.88 -9.33 18.00
N LEU A 37 0.89 -9.41 16.67
CA LEU A 37 1.37 -8.32 15.84
C LEU A 37 0.20 -7.41 15.45
N PRO A 38 0.31 -6.10 15.65
CA PRO A 38 -0.66 -5.15 15.12
C PRO A 38 -0.51 -5.07 13.60
N LEU A 39 -1.65 -5.02 12.89
CA LEU A 39 -1.72 -4.89 11.45
C LEU A 39 -2.56 -3.65 11.13
N SER A 40 -1.90 -2.51 11.06
CA SER A 40 -2.54 -1.24 10.75
C SER A 40 -2.93 -1.18 9.28
N MET A 41 -4.23 -1.02 9.01
CA MET A 41 -4.79 -0.92 7.66
C MET A 41 -5.72 0.29 7.57
N GLY A 42 -5.50 1.13 6.57
CA GLY A 42 -6.29 2.36 6.41
C GLY A 42 -7.78 2.10 6.23
N LYS A 43 -8.59 2.80 7.02
CA LYS A 43 -10.05 2.73 7.04
C LYS A 43 -10.63 4.05 6.57
N GLY A 44 -10.97 4.13 5.30
CA GLY A 44 -11.59 5.32 4.68
C GLY A 44 -11.08 5.59 3.26
N LEU A 45 -11.42 6.75 2.73
CA LEU A 45 -11.03 7.17 1.37
C LEU A 45 -9.50 7.16 1.23
N GLY A 46 -9.00 6.49 0.20
CA GLY A 46 -7.58 6.30 -0.05
C GLY A 46 -6.95 5.11 0.68
N GLY A 47 -7.67 4.46 1.61
CA GLY A 47 -7.19 3.27 2.32
C GLY A 47 -5.84 3.49 2.99
N GLY A 48 -4.91 2.54 2.86
CA GLY A 48 -3.57 2.60 3.41
C GLY A 48 -2.78 3.84 2.97
N SER A 49 -3.03 4.35 1.75
CA SER A 49 -2.34 5.55 1.26
C SER A 49 -2.65 6.82 2.03
N SER A 50 -3.74 6.83 2.81
CA SER A 50 -4.14 7.97 3.65
C SER A 50 -3.53 7.91 5.05
N ILE A 51 -2.92 6.80 5.46
CA ILE A 51 -2.35 6.64 6.80
C ILE A 51 -0.88 6.19 6.81
N ASN A 52 -0.35 5.72 5.68
CA ASN A 52 1.03 5.24 5.59
C ASN A 52 2.06 6.39 5.63
N VAL A 53 3.33 6.03 5.61
CA VAL A 53 4.48 6.94 5.67
C VAL A 53 4.81 7.60 4.31
N MET A 54 3.94 7.54 3.32
CA MET A 54 4.02 8.17 1.98
C MET A 54 5.18 7.71 1.09
N VAL A 55 5.99 6.77 1.52
CA VAL A 55 7.07 6.23 0.69
C VAL A 55 6.50 5.66 -0.61
N TRP A 56 7.13 6.02 -1.72
CA TRP A 56 6.89 5.42 -3.03
C TRP A 56 7.95 4.38 -3.32
N SER A 57 7.56 3.11 -3.31
CA SER A 57 8.44 1.99 -3.63
C SER A 57 7.73 1.05 -4.60
N ARG A 58 8.42 0.72 -5.70
CA ARG A 58 7.87 -0.11 -6.79
C ARG A 58 8.16 -1.60 -6.62
N GLY A 59 8.99 -1.97 -5.65
CA GLY A 59 9.51 -3.32 -5.52
C GLY A 59 10.69 -3.60 -6.45
N HIS A 60 11.47 -4.60 -6.09
CA HIS A 60 12.65 -5.02 -6.83
C HIS A 60 12.26 -5.88 -8.04
N ARG A 61 13.08 -5.89 -9.10
CA ARG A 61 12.87 -6.74 -10.27
C ARG A 61 12.60 -8.19 -9.92
N CYS A 62 13.36 -8.75 -8.97
CA CYS A 62 13.20 -10.15 -8.57
C CYS A 62 11.82 -10.44 -7.96
N ASP A 63 11.18 -9.48 -7.29
CA ASP A 63 9.85 -9.66 -6.71
C ASP A 63 8.82 -9.86 -7.83
N TRP A 64 8.90 -9.06 -8.88
CA TRP A 64 8.00 -9.13 -10.03
C TRP A 64 8.23 -10.38 -10.88
N GLU A 65 9.49 -10.77 -11.08
CA GLU A 65 9.80 -12.03 -11.77
C GLU A 65 9.32 -13.25 -10.96
N HIS A 66 9.37 -13.17 -9.63
CA HIS A 66 8.79 -14.18 -8.76
C HIS A 66 7.27 -14.26 -8.92
N PHE A 67 6.56 -13.12 -8.94
CA PHE A 67 5.11 -13.09 -9.20
C PHE A 67 4.75 -13.67 -10.56
N ALA A 68 5.52 -13.38 -11.61
CA ALA A 68 5.32 -13.96 -12.92
C ALA A 68 5.49 -15.49 -12.90
N ALA A 69 6.51 -15.98 -12.21
CA ALA A 69 6.78 -17.41 -12.08
C ALA A 69 5.67 -18.14 -11.30
N GLU A 70 5.27 -17.62 -10.13
CA GLU A 70 4.23 -18.21 -9.28
C GLU A 70 2.83 -18.18 -9.91
N SER A 71 2.50 -17.11 -10.63
CA SER A 71 1.20 -17.00 -11.30
C SER A 71 1.15 -17.73 -12.64
N GLY A 72 2.31 -18.04 -13.23
CA GLY A 72 2.43 -18.55 -14.59
C GLY A 72 2.02 -17.52 -15.67
N ASP A 73 1.91 -16.23 -15.29
CA ASP A 73 1.49 -15.15 -16.19
C ASP A 73 2.61 -14.10 -16.32
N PRO A 74 3.25 -13.97 -17.51
CA PRO A 74 4.33 -13.04 -17.76
C PRO A 74 3.91 -11.56 -17.67
N ALA A 75 2.61 -11.25 -17.64
CA ALA A 75 2.12 -9.90 -17.41
C ALA A 75 2.51 -9.34 -16.02
N TRP A 76 2.84 -10.20 -15.07
CA TRP A 76 3.38 -9.84 -13.76
C TRP A 76 4.90 -9.64 -13.75
N GLY A 77 5.59 -9.95 -14.84
CA GLY A 77 7.05 -9.74 -14.95
C GLY A 77 7.44 -8.27 -14.93
N TYR A 78 8.67 -8.00 -14.50
CA TYR A 78 9.16 -6.64 -14.24
C TYR A 78 8.98 -5.69 -15.43
N ALA A 79 9.29 -6.12 -16.65
CA ALA A 79 9.16 -5.28 -17.84
C ALA A 79 7.73 -4.78 -18.06
N SER A 80 6.74 -5.66 -17.93
CA SER A 80 5.31 -5.32 -18.07
C SER A 80 4.85 -4.40 -16.93
N VAL A 81 5.24 -4.70 -15.69
CA VAL A 81 4.86 -3.92 -14.52
C VAL A 81 5.52 -2.54 -14.53
N LEU A 82 6.75 -2.42 -15.01
CA LEU A 82 7.44 -1.14 -15.16
C LEU A 82 6.66 -0.17 -16.07
N ASP A 83 6.06 -0.66 -17.15
CA ASP A 83 5.23 0.16 -18.04
C ASP A 83 3.99 0.71 -17.31
N TYR A 84 3.35 -0.09 -16.45
CA TYR A 84 2.25 0.40 -15.61
C TYR A 84 2.73 1.46 -14.62
N TYR A 85 3.85 1.24 -13.94
CA TYR A 85 4.40 2.23 -13.03
C TYR A 85 4.75 3.55 -13.72
N ARG A 86 5.33 3.50 -14.91
CA ARG A 86 5.60 4.70 -15.71
C ARG A 86 4.33 5.44 -16.12
N ARG A 87 3.25 4.73 -16.41
CA ARG A 87 1.96 5.33 -16.77
C ARG A 87 1.27 6.02 -15.62
N ILE A 88 1.41 5.51 -14.41
CA ILE A 88 0.73 6.08 -13.24
C ILE A 88 1.53 7.18 -12.55
N GLU A 89 2.83 7.23 -12.75
CA GLU A 89 3.76 8.13 -12.06
C GLU A 89 3.87 9.50 -12.74
N ASN A 90 3.99 10.54 -11.92
CA ASN A 90 4.43 11.87 -12.33
C ASN A 90 5.65 12.25 -11.50
N TRP A 91 6.82 11.75 -11.92
CA TRP A 91 8.10 11.97 -11.27
C TRP A 91 8.59 13.40 -11.42
N GLN A 92 9.07 14.01 -10.34
CA GLN A 92 9.55 15.39 -10.28
C GLN A 92 11.07 15.53 -10.22
N GLY A 93 11.80 14.43 -10.09
CA GLY A 93 13.27 14.43 -10.09
C GLY A 93 13.90 14.35 -11.46
N SER A 94 15.16 13.92 -11.50
CA SER A 94 15.92 13.78 -12.76
C SER A 94 15.21 12.86 -13.75
N PRO A 95 15.03 13.28 -15.01
CA PRO A 95 14.35 12.45 -16.01
C PRO A 95 15.08 11.13 -16.26
N ASP A 96 14.33 10.04 -16.24
CA ASP A 96 14.76 8.72 -16.70
C ASP A 96 13.62 8.10 -17.50
N ALA A 97 13.60 8.34 -18.80
CA ALA A 97 12.52 7.90 -19.68
C ALA A 97 12.40 6.37 -19.79
N THR A 98 13.40 5.63 -19.36
CA THR A 98 13.36 4.16 -19.37
C THR A 98 12.69 3.60 -18.11
N ARG A 99 12.84 4.29 -16.96
CA ARG A 99 12.39 3.77 -15.65
C ARG A 99 11.34 4.64 -14.96
N ARG A 100 11.30 5.94 -15.26
CA ARG A 100 10.41 6.90 -14.57
C ARG A 100 9.31 7.40 -15.50
N GLY A 101 8.15 7.69 -14.90
CA GLY A 101 7.02 8.23 -15.63
C GLY A 101 6.84 9.73 -15.43
N SER A 102 6.20 10.38 -16.40
CA SER A 102 5.81 11.79 -16.32
C SER A 102 4.35 11.96 -16.73
N GLY A 103 3.62 12.88 -16.08
CA GLY A 103 2.23 13.19 -16.42
C GLY A 103 1.20 12.16 -15.95
N GLY A 104 1.59 11.13 -15.21
CA GLY A 104 0.67 10.22 -14.55
C GLY A 104 -0.07 10.88 -13.38
N PRO A 105 -1.11 10.24 -12.83
CA PRO A 105 -1.92 10.84 -11.77
C PRO A 105 -1.22 10.89 -10.40
N VAL A 106 -0.20 10.07 -10.15
CA VAL A 106 0.49 9.98 -8.86
C VAL A 106 1.72 10.86 -8.87
N HIS A 107 1.68 11.95 -8.12
CA HIS A 107 2.84 12.83 -7.92
C HIS A 107 3.88 12.13 -7.04
N VAL A 108 5.12 12.12 -7.48
CA VAL A 108 6.26 11.55 -6.76
C VAL A 108 7.42 12.51 -6.80
N GLU A 109 7.93 12.87 -5.62
CA GLU A 109 9.09 13.75 -5.47
C GLU A 109 10.01 13.23 -4.36
N GLN A 110 11.23 13.73 -4.33
CA GLN A 110 12.11 13.56 -3.17
C GLN A 110 11.93 14.74 -2.20
N PRO A 111 12.29 14.59 -0.92
CA PRO A 111 12.33 15.72 0.01
C PRO A 111 13.15 16.87 -0.57
N ALA A 112 12.58 18.09 -0.59
CA ALA A 112 13.28 19.25 -1.13
C ALA A 112 14.55 19.61 -0.32
N THR A 113 14.55 19.30 0.96
CA THR A 113 15.65 19.58 1.90
C THR A 113 15.86 18.38 2.83
N PRO A 114 16.51 17.29 2.34
CA PRO A 114 16.87 16.18 3.22
C PRO A 114 17.74 16.67 4.38
N GLN A 115 17.57 16.06 5.57
CA GLN A 115 18.36 16.46 6.73
C GLN A 115 19.86 16.21 6.51
N PRO A 116 20.73 16.99 7.18
CA PRO A 116 22.17 16.77 7.13
C PRO A 116 22.56 15.33 7.45
N LEU A 117 21.82 14.66 8.34
CA LEU A 117 22.05 13.26 8.66
C LEU A 117 21.81 12.32 7.47
N ALA A 118 20.81 12.58 6.64
CA ALA A 118 20.55 11.79 5.45
C ALA A 118 21.75 11.83 4.48
N TRP A 119 22.29 13.03 4.26
CA TRP A 119 23.50 13.20 3.44
C TRP A 119 24.72 12.53 4.03
N ALA A 120 24.95 12.68 5.35
CA ALA A 120 26.04 12.01 6.03
C ALA A 120 25.92 10.47 5.97
N THR A 121 24.68 9.96 6.02
CA THR A 121 24.42 8.50 5.86
C THR A 121 24.76 8.03 4.45
N LEU A 122 24.39 8.80 3.41
CA LEU A 122 24.75 8.47 2.03
C LEU A 122 26.27 8.49 1.81
N GLU A 123 26.98 9.46 2.40
CA GLU A 123 28.44 9.55 2.32
C GLU A 123 29.10 8.36 3.03
N ALA A 124 28.69 8.06 4.28
CA ALA A 124 29.20 6.94 5.03
C ALA A 124 28.96 5.58 4.33
N ALA A 125 27.82 5.42 3.68
CA ALA A 125 27.53 4.23 2.88
C ALA A 125 28.47 4.11 1.67
N SER A 126 28.75 5.24 1.00
CA SER A 126 29.73 5.26 -0.10
C SER A 126 31.14 4.89 0.36
N ASP A 127 31.56 5.37 1.53
CA ASP A 127 32.85 5.02 2.13
C ASP A 127 32.97 3.51 2.46
N LEU A 128 31.83 2.87 2.71
CA LEU A 128 31.73 1.40 2.90
C LEU A 128 31.58 0.62 1.59
N GLY A 129 31.63 1.29 0.44
CA GLY A 129 31.50 0.67 -0.87
C GLY A 129 30.03 0.30 -1.24
N ILE A 130 29.03 0.84 -0.54
CA ILE A 130 27.63 0.66 -0.89
C ILE A 130 27.28 1.59 -2.05
N PRO A 131 26.76 1.08 -3.18
CA PRO A 131 26.41 1.90 -4.31
C PRO A 131 25.36 2.97 -3.96
N ARG A 132 25.58 4.20 -4.40
CA ARG A 132 24.64 5.30 -4.27
C ARG A 132 23.89 5.52 -5.58
N PHE A 133 22.59 5.73 -5.47
CA PHE A 133 21.70 6.00 -6.58
C PHE A 133 20.94 7.30 -6.39
N ASP A 134 20.45 7.89 -7.48
CA ASP A 134 19.63 9.10 -7.44
C ASP A 134 18.24 8.84 -6.87
N SER A 135 17.74 7.62 -7.02
CA SER A 135 16.41 7.23 -6.53
C SER A 135 16.36 5.73 -6.25
N PRO A 136 15.58 5.29 -5.24
CA PRO A 136 15.35 3.86 -5.01
C PRO A 136 14.50 3.22 -6.11
N ASN A 137 13.72 3.99 -6.87
CA ASN A 137 12.80 3.49 -7.92
C ASN A 137 13.37 3.58 -9.35
N GLY A 138 14.64 3.38 -9.50
CA GLY A 138 15.33 3.38 -10.78
C GLY A 138 16.20 2.16 -10.92
N GLU A 139 17.44 2.38 -11.31
CA GLU A 139 18.46 1.34 -11.50
C GLU A 139 18.68 0.50 -10.22
N MET A 140 18.54 1.12 -9.05
CA MET A 140 18.69 0.43 -7.75
C MET A 140 17.78 -0.79 -7.62
N MET A 141 16.56 -0.76 -8.20
CA MET A 141 15.60 -1.88 -8.15
C MET A 141 15.88 -2.98 -9.18
N GLU A 142 16.93 -2.84 -9.97
CA GLU A 142 17.27 -3.79 -11.03
C GLU A 142 18.54 -4.60 -10.74
N GLY A 143 19.32 -4.19 -9.74
CA GLY A 143 20.63 -4.76 -9.40
C GLY A 143 20.74 -5.28 -7.97
N ALA A 144 21.95 -5.21 -7.41
CA ALA A 144 22.23 -5.68 -6.06
C ALA A 144 21.68 -4.76 -4.93
N GLY A 145 21.03 -3.67 -5.31
CA GLY A 145 20.58 -2.65 -4.37
C GLY A 145 21.67 -1.61 -4.06
N GLY A 146 21.39 -0.78 -3.08
CA GLY A 146 22.26 0.33 -2.70
C GLY A 146 21.57 1.27 -1.73
N ILE A 147 21.95 2.54 -1.77
CA ILE A 147 21.37 3.58 -0.94
C ILE A 147 20.92 4.77 -1.82
N ALA A 148 19.78 5.34 -1.49
CA ALA A 148 19.25 6.53 -2.14
C ALA A 148 18.36 7.32 -1.18
N VAL A 149 18.12 8.60 -1.49
CA VAL A 149 17.08 9.37 -0.82
C VAL A 149 15.71 8.82 -1.22
N THR A 150 14.82 8.63 -0.26
CA THR A 150 13.49 8.03 -0.46
C THR A 150 12.60 8.91 -1.33
N ASP A 151 11.93 8.30 -2.31
CA ASP A 151 10.86 8.95 -3.08
C ASP A 151 9.55 8.97 -2.28
N LEU A 152 8.82 10.07 -2.34
CA LEU A 152 7.64 10.32 -1.51
C LEU A 152 6.44 10.77 -2.36
N ARG A 153 5.24 10.40 -1.92
CA ARG A 153 3.97 10.92 -2.43
C ARG A 153 3.53 12.13 -1.61
N ILE A 154 4.32 13.17 -1.71
CA ILE A 154 4.06 14.48 -1.11
C ILE A 154 3.94 15.47 -2.26
N LYS A 155 2.94 16.33 -2.23
CA LYS A 155 2.69 17.35 -3.23
C LYS A 155 2.41 18.67 -2.53
N GLN A 156 3.19 19.68 -2.82
CA GLN A 156 3.05 20.99 -2.17
C GLN A 156 3.07 20.89 -0.63
N GLY A 157 3.96 20.05 -0.08
CA GLY A 157 4.11 19.83 1.35
C GLY A 157 2.98 19.00 2.01
N LYS A 158 2.07 18.45 1.25
CA LYS A 158 0.94 17.64 1.75
C LYS A 158 1.02 16.21 1.22
N ARG A 159 0.52 15.26 2.02
CA ARG A 159 0.27 13.89 1.55
C ARG A 159 -0.63 13.91 0.30
N GLU A 160 -0.24 13.18 -0.73
CA GLU A 160 -1.12 12.83 -1.84
C GLU A 160 -1.53 11.36 -1.72
N SER A 161 -2.76 11.12 -1.29
CA SER A 161 -3.32 9.76 -1.25
C SER A 161 -3.79 9.32 -2.65
N VAL A 162 -4.02 8.01 -2.83
CA VAL A 162 -4.63 7.52 -4.09
C VAL A 162 -6.05 8.06 -4.30
N TYR A 163 -6.76 8.43 -3.23
CA TYR A 163 -8.01 9.14 -3.37
C TYR A 163 -7.82 10.52 -4.00
N ASP A 164 -6.78 11.25 -3.58
CA ASP A 164 -6.47 12.58 -4.12
C ASP A 164 -6.01 12.51 -5.57
N ALA A 165 -5.20 11.48 -5.90
CA ALA A 165 -4.67 11.29 -7.24
C ALA A 165 -5.73 10.83 -8.26
N TYR A 166 -6.64 9.93 -7.87
CA TYR A 166 -7.53 9.26 -8.82
C TYR A 166 -8.99 9.65 -8.67
N VAL A 167 -9.52 9.71 -7.44
CA VAL A 167 -10.95 9.83 -7.19
C VAL A 167 -11.39 11.28 -7.10
N ARG A 168 -10.71 12.08 -6.28
CA ARG A 168 -11.08 13.50 -6.07
C ARG A 168 -11.23 14.30 -7.37
N PRO A 169 -10.30 14.18 -8.35
CA PRO A 169 -10.44 14.88 -9.63
C PRO A 169 -11.62 14.42 -10.50
N ARG A 170 -12.21 13.26 -10.18
CA ARG A 170 -13.30 12.65 -10.95
C ARG A 170 -14.67 12.71 -10.27
N LEU A 171 -14.77 13.30 -9.07
CA LEU A 171 -16.05 13.38 -8.34
C LEU A 171 -17.18 14.08 -9.10
N HIS A 172 -16.84 14.90 -10.08
CA HIS A 172 -17.81 15.56 -10.96
C HIS A 172 -18.34 14.66 -12.08
N CYS A 173 -17.74 13.48 -12.29
CA CYS A 173 -18.15 12.57 -13.36
C CYS A 173 -19.51 11.92 -13.01
N PRO A 174 -20.53 12.03 -13.88
CA PRO A 174 -21.88 11.55 -13.59
C PRO A 174 -21.98 10.01 -13.47
N ASN A 175 -21.00 9.30 -13.99
CA ASN A 175 -20.90 7.83 -13.93
C ASN A 175 -20.05 7.31 -12.74
N LEU A 176 -19.59 8.21 -11.83
CA LEU A 176 -18.88 7.83 -10.63
C LEU A 176 -19.74 8.08 -9.39
N THR A 177 -20.02 7.02 -8.64
CA THR A 177 -20.65 7.11 -7.31
C THR A 177 -19.72 6.59 -6.26
N VAL A 178 -19.43 7.40 -5.23
CA VAL A 178 -18.58 7.02 -4.09
C VAL A 178 -19.45 6.91 -2.84
N LEU A 179 -19.56 5.71 -2.28
CA LEU A 179 -20.30 5.46 -1.05
C LEU A 179 -19.31 5.25 0.10
N THR A 180 -19.43 6.06 1.13
CA THR A 180 -18.68 5.93 2.39
C THR A 180 -19.55 5.39 3.50
N GLY A 181 -18.94 4.94 4.63
CA GLY A 181 -19.69 4.29 5.71
C GLY A 181 -20.35 2.98 5.27
N ALA A 182 -19.83 2.37 4.21
CA ALA A 182 -20.39 1.20 3.55
C ALA A 182 -19.44 0.01 3.76
N LEU A 183 -19.82 -0.93 4.63
CA LEU A 183 -19.06 -2.14 4.90
C LEU A 183 -19.53 -3.27 3.98
N VAL A 184 -18.68 -3.66 3.03
CA VAL A 184 -18.97 -4.82 2.18
C VAL A 184 -18.88 -6.09 3.02
N THR A 185 -19.96 -6.87 3.04
CA THR A 185 -20.06 -8.11 3.83
C THR A 185 -19.83 -9.36 3.00
N ARG A 186 -20.19 -9.35 1.72
CA ARG A 186 -19.94 -10.45 0.78
C ARG A 186 -20.14 -10.05 -0.67
N VAL A 187 -19.58 -10.82 -1.57
CA VAL A 187 -19.90 -10.82 -2.99
C VAL A 187 -21.18 -11.65 -3.21
N LEU A 188 -22.08 -11.17 -4.04
CA LEU A 188 -23.27 -11.89 -4.47
C LEU A 188 -22.91 -12.76 -5.69
N LEU A 189 -23.19 -14.05 -5.58
CA LEU A 189 -22.85 -15.03 -6.60
C LEU A 189 -24.12 -15.68 -7.19
N VAL A 190 -24.10 -15.95 -8.50
CA VAL A 190 -25.03 -16.85 -9.18
C VAL A 190 -24.18 -17.95 -9.81
N GLY A 191 -24.23 -19.14 -9.24
CA GLY A 191 -23.23 -20.17 -9.48
C GLY A 191 -21.85 -19.63 -9.06
N THR A 192 -20.89 -19.57 -9.98
CA THR A 192 -19.54 -19.03 -9.78
C THR A 192 -19.37 -17.59 -10.30
N ARG A 193 -20.43 -16.98 -10.84
CA ARG A 193 -20.38 -15.62 -11.38
C ARG A 193 -20.70 -14.61 -10.29
N ALA A 194 -19.81 -13.61 -10.12
CA ALA A 194 -20.08 -12.42 -9.30
C ALA A 194 -21.10 -11.51 -10.00
N VAL A 195 -22.20 -11.19 -9.29
CA VAL A 195 -23.29 -10.37 -9.81
C VAL A 195 -23.54 -9.11 -8.97
N GLY A 196 -22.73 -8.86 -7.95
CA GLY A 196 -22.89 -7.69 -7.10
C GLY A 196 -22.25 -7.88 -5.73
N VAL A 197 -22.59 -6.99 -4.81
CA VAL A 197 -22.12 -7.03 -3.42
C VAL A 197 -23.26 -6.78 -2.44
N GLU A 198 -23.17 -7.37 -1.26
CA GLU A 198 -23.98 -7.01 -0.10
C GLU A 198 -23.17 -6.09 0.80
N VAL A 199 -23.77 -5.03 1.26
CA VAL A 199 -23.13 -3.95 2.01
C VAL A 199 -23.98 -3.60 3.23
N LEU A 200 -23.34 -3.33 4.35
CA LEU A 200 -23.97 -2.78 5.55
C LEU A 200 -23.74 -1.26 5.56
N ILE A 201 -24.81 -0.49 5.52
CA ILE A 201 -24.81 0.98 5.57
C ILE A 201 -25.78 1.42 6.66
N ALA A 202 -25.29 2.17 7.65
CA ALA A 202 -26.07 2.65 8.79
C ALA A 202 -26.88 1.54 9.51
N GLY A 203 -26.31 0.31 9.59
CA GLY A 203 -26.96 -0.84 10.20
C GLY A 203 -27.90 -1.63 9.29
N GLU A 204 -28.19 -1.12 8.09
CA GLU A 204 -29.07 -1.79 7.13
C GLU A 204 -28.26 -2.55 6.05
N ARG A 205 -28.72 -3.74 5.70
CA ARG A 205 -28.14 -4.52 4.58
C ARG A 205 -28.76 -4.05 3.28
N ARG A 206 -27.88 -3.68 2.34
CA ARG A 206 -28.23 -3.28 0.98
C ARG A 206 -27.49 -4.12 -0.04
N ARG A 207 -28.08 -4.31 -1.23
CA ARG A 207 -27.47 -5.05 -2.32
C ARG A 207 -27.30 -4.13 -3.52
N PHE A 208 -26.09 -4.18 -4.09
CA PHE A 208 -25.74 -3.47 -5.32
C PHE A 208 -25.40 -4.51 -6.37
N HIS A 209 -26.05 -4.43 -7.51
CA HIS A 209 -25.83 -5.36 -8.62
C HIS A 209 -24.82 -4.78 -9.61
N ALA A 210 -23.96 -5.65 -10.14
CA ALA A 210 -22.97 -5.31 -11.16
C ALA A 210 -23.40 -5.89 -12.51
N ALA A 211 -23.42 -5.04 -13.54
CA ALA A 211 -23.71 -5.47 -14.90
C ALA A 211 -22.49 -6.11 -15.58
N ALA A 212 -21.29 -5.63 -15.29
CA ALA A 212 -20.05 -6.13 -15.90
C ALA A 212 -19.23 -6.96 -14.90
N GLU A 213 -18.71 -6.35 -13.83
CA GLU A 213 -17.78 -7.01 -12.92
C GLU A 213 -17.84 -6.44 -11.50
N VAL A 214 -17.25 -7.17 -10.54
CA VAL A 214 -17.00 -6.73 -9.18
C VAL A 214 -15.49 -6.75 -8.94
N VAL A 215 -14.91 -5.59 -8.64
CA VAL A 215 -13.47 -5.46 -8.32
C VAL A 215 -13.29 -5.39 -6.81
N LEU A 216 -12.51 -6.30 -6.23
CA LEU A 216 -12.13 -6.29 -4.82
C LEU A 216 -10.73 -5.69 -4.67
N SER A 217 -10.64 -4.50 -4.07
CA SER A 217 -9.39 -3.79 -3.78
C SER A 217 -9.34 -3.37 -2.31
N MET A 218 -9.67 -4.30 -1.41
CA MET A 218 -9.91 -4.04 0.01
C MET A 218 -8.66 -4.23 0.88
N GLY A 219 -7.51 -4.45 0.25
CA GLY A 219 -6.23 -4.75 0.92
C GLY A 219 -6.06 -6.22 1.29
N ALA A 220 -4.85 -6.56 1.78
CA ALA A 220 -4.40 -7.92 1.98
C ALA A 220 -5.21 -8.71 3.03
N VAL A 221 -5.83 -8.02 3.99
CA VAL A 221 -6.66 -8.65 5.05
C VAL A 221 -8.13 -8.74 4.64
N GLN A 222 -8.70 -7.64 4.13
CA GLN A 222 -10.15 -7.59 3.87
C GLN A 222 -10.57 -8.29 2.58
N SER A 223 -9.74 -8.29 1.53
CA SER A 223 -10.09 -8.95 0.26
C SER A 223 -10.26 -10.46 0.44
N PRO A 224 -9.32 -11.21 1.01
CA PRO A 224 -9.52 -12.64 1.25
C PRO A 224 -10.65 -12.90 2.26
N LYS A 225 -10.80 -12.06 3.29
CA LYS A 225 -11.92 -12.18 4.23
C LYS A 225 -13.27 -12.12 3.53
N VAL A 226 -13.49 -11.14 2.65
CA VAL A 226 -14.76 -11.00 1.91
C VAL A 226 -14.96 -12.14 0.94
N LEU A 227 -13.90 -12.64 0.28
CA LEU A 227 -13.98 -13.85 -0.53
C LEU A 227 -14.44 -15.06 0.30
N MET A 228 -13.83 -15.30 1.46
CA MET A 228 -14.20 -16.38 2.37
C MET A 228 -15.65 -16.24 2.86
N GLN A 229 -16.06 -15.05 3.26
CA GLN A 229 -17.45 -14.75 3.66
C GLN A 229 -18.46 -14.96 2.52
N SER A 230 -17.98 -14.97 1.27
CA SER A 230 -18.78 -15.24 0.07
C SER A 230 -18.79 -16.73 -0.35
N GLY A 231 -18.13 -17.60 0.43
CA GLY A 231 -18.01 -19.01 0.11
C GLY A 231 -16.86 -19.35 -0.84
N ILE A 232 -15.91 -18.43 -1.05
CA ILE A 232 -14.73 -18.61 -1.90
C ILE A 232 -13.49 -18.73 -1.02
N GLY A 233 -12.89 -19.92 -0.96
CA GLY A 233 -11.73 -20.17 -0.10
C GLY A 233 -11.51 -21.65 0.22
N PRO A 234 -10.66 -21.97 1.21
CA PRO A 234 -10.44 -23.33 1.68
C PRO A 234 -11.74 -23.95 2.23
N ALA A 235 -12.29 -24.94 1.54
CA ALA A 235 -13.62 -25.46 1.84
C ALA A 235 -13.79 -25.95 3.30
N ASP A 236 -12.75 -26.59 3.86
CA ASP A 236 -12.81 -27.11 5.23
C ASP A 236 -12.78 -25.97 6.26
N GLU A 237 -12.01 -24.93 6.00
CA GLU A 237 -11.99 -23.74 6.84
C GLU A 237 -13.34 -23.01 6.82
N LEU A 238 -13.92 -22.83 5.63
CA LEU A 238 -15.24 -22.21 5.49
C LEU A 238 -16.31 -22.95 6.29
N ARG A 239 -16.31 -24.31 6.22
CA ARG A 239 -17.27 -25.14 6.97
C ARG A 239 -17.13 -24.99 8.48
N LYS A 240 -15.90 -24.82 9.01
CA LYS A 240 -15.70 -24.58 10.46
C LYS A 240 -16.39 -23.29 10.95
N HIS A 241 -16.53 -22.31 10.05
CA HIS A 241 -17.22 -21.04 10.32
C HIS A 241 -18.69 -21.02 9.88
N GLY A 242 -19.27 -22.16 9.52
CA GLY A 242 -20.66 -22.27 9.08
C GLY A 242 -20.93 -21.65 7.70
N ILE A 243 -19.89 -21.44 6.90
CA ILE A 243 -20.00 -20.89 5.55
C ILE A 243 -20.03 -22.05 4.54
N ALA A 244 -21.09 -22.08 3.71
CA ALA A 244 -21.19 -23.07 2.64
C ALA A 244 -20.16 -22.74 1.54
N PRO A 245 -19.24 -23.68 1.19
CA PRO A 245 -18.29 -23.45 0.12
C PRO A 245 -19.02 -23.39 -1.24
N VAL A 246 -18.72 -22.36 -2.02
CA VAL A 246 -19.17 -22.17 -3.40
C VAL A 246 -18.03 -22.52 -4.37
N VAL A 247 -16.82 -22.00 -4.06
CA VAL A 247 -15.62 -22.27 -4.86
C VAL A 247 -14.48 -22.65 -3.90
N HIS A 248 -13.92 -23.84 -4.09
CA HIS A 248 -12.74 -24.26 -3.33
C HIS A 248 -11.48 -23.63 -3.92
N LEU A 249 -10.93 -22.62 -3.21
CA LEU A 249 -9.66 -21.97 -3.53
C LEU A 249 -8.77 -21.96 -2.28
N PRO A 250 -7.88 -22.97 -2.11
CA PRO A 250 -7.12 -23.17 -0.88
C PRO A 250 -6.13 -22.04 -0.58
N GLY A 251 -5.68 -21.29 -1.58
CA GLY A 251 -4.75 -20.16 -1.40
C GLY A 251 -5.40 -18.87 -0.85
N VAL A 252 -6.73 -18.79 -0.78
CA VAL A 252 -7.40 -17.59 -0.27
C VAL A 252 -7.20 -17.48 1.25
N GLY A 253 -6.56 -16.38 1.67
CA GLY A 253 -6.23 -16.12 3.08
C GLY A 253 -4.91 -16.74 3.54
N GLU A 254 -4.20 -17.42 2.67
CA GLU A 254 -2.89 -18.02 2.94
C GLU A 254 -1.74 -17.10 2.49
N ASN A 255 -0.53 -17.43 2.95
CA ASN A 255 0.72 -16.80 2.52
C ASN A 255 0.76 -15.27 2.71
N LEU A 256 0.16 -14.75 3.77
CA LEU A 256 0.33 -13.34 4.13
C LEU A 256 1.81 -13.06 4.41
N GLN A 257 2.37 -12.12 3.67
CA GLN A 257 3.74 -11.67 3.80
C GLN A 257 3.75 -10.17 4.05
N ASP A 258 4.71 -9.71 4.85
CA ASP A 258 4.95 -8.30 5.12
C ASP A 258 6.45 -8.06 5.23
N HIS A 259 6.90 -6.82 5.09
CA HIS A 259 8.29 -6.45 5.25
C HIS A 259 8.76 -6.74 6.68
N LEU A 260 9.92 -7.40 6.79
CA LEU A 260 10.61 -7.50 8.07
C LEU A 260 11.26 -6.14 8.36
N ALA A 261 10.85 -5.51 9.45
CA ALA A 261 11.40 -4.24 9.89
C ALA A 261 11.82 -4.32 11.36
N PHE A 262 12.95 -3.70 11.68
CA PHE A 262 13.38 -3.48 13.05
C PHE A 262 14.04 -2.11 13.18
N GLY A 263 13.85 -1.47 14.33
CA GLY A 263 14.44 -0.17 14.63
C GLY A 263 15.86 -0.32 15.16
N CYS A 264 16.79 0.42 14.57
CA CYS A 264 18.09 0.66 15.16
C CYS A 264 18.13 2.10 15.64
N THR A 265 18.41 2.29 16.93
CA THR A 265 18.44 3.63 17.53
C THR A 265 19.85 3.94 17.98
N TRP A 266 20.37 5.10 17.60
CA TRP A 266 21.65 5.61 18.03
C TRP A 266 21.46 6.94 18.73
N GLU A 267 22.25 7.18 19.75
CA GLU A 267 22.31 8.48 20.43
C GLU A 267 23.48 9.30 19.88
N TYR A 268 23.22 10.56 19.58
CA TYR A 268 24.27 11.48 19.20
C TYR A 268 25.20 11.78 20.38
N ARG A 269 26.50 11.72 20.16
CA ARG A 269 27.49 12.13 21.17
C ARG A 269 27.40 13.59 21.55
N GLN A 270 26.92 14.41 20.61
CA GLN A 270 26.67 15.84 20.83
C GLN A 270 25.26 16.17 20.33
N PRO A 271 24.49 16.96 21.10
CA PRO A 271 23.16 17.38 20.66
C PRO A 271 23.19 18.00 19.26
N GLN A 272 22.34 17.55 18.37
CA GLN A 272 22.15 18.13 17.05
C GLN A 272 20.82 18.89 17.02
N ALA A 273 20.83 20.08 16.41
CA ALA A 273 19.58 20.77 16.14
C ALA A 273 18.81 19.99 15.06
N VAL A 274 17.66 19.46 15.42
CA VAL A 274 16.72 18.88 14.44
C VAL A 274 16.09 20.06 13.71
N ALA A 275 16.40 20.25 12.44
CA ALA A 275 15.74 21.26 11.63
C ALA A 275 14.23 20.94 11.56
N GLY A 276 13.41 21.94 11.90
CA GLY A 276 11.98 21.72 12.08
C GLY A 276 11.26 21.43 10.77
N SER A 277 10.54 20.48 10.71
CA SER A 277 9.32 19.97 10.10
C SER A 277 9.24 18.46 10.21
N GLY A 278 10.26 17.80 10.75
CA GLY A 278 10.17 16.46 11.29
C GLY A 278 9.84 15.33 10.30
N TRP A 279 9.94 15.56 8.98
CA TRP A 279 9.65 14.51 8.04
C TRP A 279 10.79 14.25 7.09
N GLU A 280 11.61 13.34 7.50
CA GLU A 280 12.69 12.88 6.66
C GLU A 280 12.96 11.43 6.99
N THR A 281 12.55 10.58 6.07
CA THR A 281 12.97 9.19 6.05
C THR A 281 14.31 9.12 5.33
N THR A 282 15.31 8.65 6.01
CA THR A 282 16.55 8.16 5.41
C THR A 282 16.32 6.80 4.78
#